data_a6e8ec5e563934a8421565489899a71e
#
_entry.id   a6e8ec5e563934a8421565489899a71e
#
_cell.length_a   1.000
_cell.length_b   1.000
_cell.length_c   1.000
_cell.angle_alpha   90.00
_cell.angle_beta   90.00
_cell.angle_gamma   90.00
#
_symmetry.space_group_name_H-M   'P 1'
#
loop_
_entity.id
_entity.type
_entity.pdbx_description
1 polymer ?
#
loop_
_entity_poly.entity_id
_entity_poly.type
_entity_poly.pdbx_seq_one_letter_code
_entity_poly.pdbx_strand_id
1 'polypeptide(L)'
;MTRFFEALRIQRFDDHRYYHHSRINQSLHFISAISFVVAYAFLLIDPVISALIAWLVSMTTRQSGHFFFEPLGYDEINQATQEHKEEIKVGYNLSRKVVLLSIWAILPMVLYVEPGLFGMIEPWDTLTEWVRQVGASWLILGVAGLLFRTIHLFFLKDVQTGLVWMTKIITDPFHDIVLYHKAPLYLLKGELIDNNPKQMYH
;
A
#
# COMPACT_ATOMS: atom_id res chain seq x y z
N MET A 1 -11.53 10.95 -23.61
CA MET A 1 -10.71 11.00 -22.37
C MET A 1 -11.66 11.00 -21.17
N THR A 2 -11.61 9.96 -20.35
CA THR A 2 -12.30 9.96 -19.06
C THR A 2 -11.77 11.11 -18.21
N ARG A 3 -12.66 11.79 -17.48
CA ARG A 3 -12.21 12.86 -16.58
C ARG A 3 -11.32 12.24 -15.50
N PHE A 4 -10.28 12.93 -15.06
CA PHE A 4 -9.29 12.46 -14.08
C PHE A 4 -9.94 11.84 -12.82
N PHE A 5 -10.90 12.52 -12.22
CA PHE A 5 -11.61 12.04 -11.03
C PHE A 5 -12.50 10.81 -11.30
N GLU A 6 -13.02 10.67 -12.52
CA GLU A 6 -13.74 9.47 -12.93
C GLU A 6 -12.79 8.27 -13.02
N ALA A 7 -11.62 8.45 -13.63
CA ALA A 7 -10.59 7.41 -13.68
C ALA A 7 -10.10 7.00 -12.28
N LEU A 8 -9.95 7.96 -11.36
CA LEU A 8 -9.61 7.69 -9.96
C LEU A 8 -10.71 6.86 -9.26
N ARG A 9 -11.97 7.22 -9.47
CA ARG A 9 -13.11 6.47 -8.92
C ARG A 9 -13.15 5.04 -9.46
N ILE A 10 -12.93 4.86 -10.76
CA ILE A 10 -12.90 3.53 -11.39
C ILE A 10 -11.77 2.69 -10.81
N GLN A 11 -10.54 3.23 -10.73
CA GLN A 11 -9.41 2.48 -10.17
C GLN A 11 -9.64 2.08 -8.71
N ARG A 12 -10.26 2.91 -7.88
CA ARG A 12 -10.63 2.59 -6.50
C ARG A 12 -11.71 1.51 -6.42
N PHE A 13 -12.73 1.64 -7.28
CA PHE A 13 -13.81 0.66 -7.34
C PHE A 13 -13.29 -0.72 -7.75
N ASP A 14 -12.43 -0.79 -8.79
CA ASP A 14 -11.84 -2.05 -9.25
C ASP A 14 -10.93 -2.67 -8.20
N ASP A 15 -10.13 -1.85 -7.51
CA ASP A 15 -9.26 -2.31 -6.43
C ASP A 15 -10.08 -2.92 -5.28
N HIS A 16 -11.16 -2.25 -4.88
CA HIS A 16 -12.04 -2.73 -3.82
C HIS A 16 -12.77 -4.02 -4.22
N ARG A 17 -13.48 -4.03 -5.34
CA ARG A 17 -14.35 -5.14 -5.73
C ARG A 17 -13.60 -6.42 -6.08
N TYR A 18 -12.37 -6.32 -6.57
CA TYR A 18 -11.61 -7.52 -6.98
C TYR A 18 -10.64 -8.02 -5.92
N TYR A 19 -10.16 -7.18 -5.02
CA TYR A 19 -9.08 -7.56 -4.10
C TYR A 19 -9.45 -7.49 -2.61
N HIS A 20 -10.57 -6.85 -2.25
CA HIS A 20 -10.91 -6.57 -0.85
C HIS A 20 -12.27 -7.14 -0.41
N HIS A 21 -12.65 -8.36 -0.84
CA HIS A 21 -13.87 -9.01 -0.39
C HIS A 21 -13.80 -9.54 1.04
N SER A 22 -12.63 -9.95 1.52
CA SER A 22 -12.45 -10.47 2.87
C SER A 22 -12.59 -9.34 3.89
N ARG A 23 -13.46 -9.52 4.90
CA ARG A 23 -13.59 -8.59 6.03
C ARG A 23 -12.32 -8.50 6.87
N ILE A 24 -11.50 -9.57 6.90
CA ILE A 24 -10.16 -9.55 7.51
C ILE A 24 -9.27 -8.59 6.72
N ASN A 25 -9.23 -8.73 5.39
CA ASN A 25 -8.45 -7.84 4.53
C ASN A 25 -8.88 -6.38 4.69
N GLN A 26 -10.19 -6.11 4.66
CA GLN A 26 -10.75 -4.77 4.89
C GLN A 26 -10.35 -4.20 6.27
N SER A 27 -10.38 -5.02 7.33
CA SER A 27 -9.99 -4.60 8.68
C SER A 27 -8.49 -4.29 8.77
N LEU A 28 -7.64 -5.07 8.12
CA LEU A 28 -6.20 -4.81 8.03
C LEU A 28 -5.92 -3.52 7.23
N HIS A 29 -6.66 -3.27 6.16
CA HIS A 29 -6.60 -2.02 5.40
C HIS A 29 -7.07 -0.82 6.21
N PHE A 30 -8.07 -0.97 7.06
CA PHE A 30 -8.52 0.07 7.98
C PHE A 30 -7.44 0.46 9.00
N ILE A 31 -6.78 -0.54 9.63
CA ILE A 31 -5.65 -0.30 10.53
C ILE A 31 -4.51 0.39 9.79
N SER A 32 -4.16 -0.12 8.62
CA SER A 32 -3.15 0.48 7.74
C SER A 32 -3.47 1.95 7.43
N ALA A 33 -4.71 2.24 7.07
CA ALA A 33 -5.16 3.57 6.68
C ALA A 33 -5.03 4.58 7.84
N ILE A 34 -5.49 4.22 9.04
CA ILE A 34 -5.32 5.06 10.24
C ILE A 34 -3.82 5.32 10.49
N SER A 35 -3.00 4.27 10.45
CA SER A 35 -1.56 4.38 10.68
C SER A 35 -0.87 5.26 9.63
N PHE A 36 -1.29 5.21 8.36
CA PHE A 36 -0.78 6.12 7.33
C PHE A 36 -1.18 7.58 7.57
N VAL A 37 -2.41 7.85 8.02
CA VAL A 37 -2.82 9.23 8.36
C VAL A 37 -1.99 9.76 9.52
N VAL A 38 -1.70 8.93 10.54
CA VAL A 38 -0.77 9.27 11.63
C VAL A 38 0.64 9.52 11.08
N ALA A 39 1.14 8.64 10.19
CA ALA A 39 2.43 8.83 9.55
C ALA A 39 2.51 10.14 8.76
N TYR A 40 1.45 10.54 8.05
CA TYR A 40 1.41 11.84 7.35
C TYR A 40 1.51 13.03 8.30
N ALA A 41 0.87 12.96 9.48
CA ALA A 41 1.04 14.00 10.48
C ALA A 41 2.48 14.07 11.00
N PHE A 42 3.11 12.91 11.25
CA PHE A 42 4.52 12.84 11.66
C PHE A 42 5.50 13.27 10.56
N LEU A 43 5.13 13.22 9.30
CA LEU A 43 6.00 13.69 8.20
C LEU A 43 6.39 15.17 8.36
N LEU A 44 5.54 15.97 9.02
CA LEU A 44 5.78 17.39 9.31
C LEU A 44 6.57 17.61 10.61
N ILE A 45 6.70 16.58 11.48
CA ILE A 45 7.32 16.66 12.82
C ILE A 45 8.67 15.94 12.82
N ASP A 46 8.65 14.67 12.48
CA ASP A 46 9.83 13.80 12.33
C ASP A 46 9.60 12.80 11.19
N PRO A 47 10.16 13.06 9.99
CA PRO A 47 10.00 12.19 8.83
C PRO A 47 10.50 10.75 9.05
N VAL A 48 11.45 10.55 9.97
CA VAL A 48 11.96 9.23 10.30
C VAL A 48 10.91 8.42 11.07
N ILE A 49 10.30 9.02 12.09
CA ILE A 49 9.18 8.38 12.82
C ILE A 49 8.01 8.11 11.86
N SER A 50 7.70 9.06 10.98
CA SER A 50 6.70 8.84 9.92
C SER A 50 6.98 7.58 9.11
N ALA A 51 8.21 7.41 8.63
CA ALA A 51 8.61 6.24 7.86
C ALA A 51 8.53 4.94 8.67
N LEU A 52 8.94 4.96 9.93
CA LEU A 52 8.85 3.79 10.82
C LEU A 52 7.38 3.36 11.01
N ILE A 53 6.47 4.29 11.28
CA ILE A 53 5.03 4.02 11.37
C ILE A 53 4.48 3.47 10.05
N ALA A 54 4.81 4.15 8.94
CA ALA A 54 4.34 3.77 7.61
C ALA A 54 4.78 2.35 7.23
N TRP A 55 6.01 1.95 7.51
CA TRP A 55 6.53 0.65 7.13
C TRP A 55 6.21 -0.45 8.14
N LEU A 56 6.42 -0.22 9.44
CA LEU A 56 6.25 -1.26 10.46
C LEU A 56 4.79 -1.56 10.79
N VAL A 57 3.90 -0.58 10.64
CA VAL A 57 2.48 -0.77 10.94
C VAL A 57 1.66 -0.75 9.66
N SER A 58 1.69 0.35 8.91
CA SER A 58 0.79 0.54 7.78
C SER A 58 1.05 -0.45 6.65
N MET A 59 2.31 -0.56 6.20
CA MET A 59 2.66 -1.48 5.10
C MET A 59 2.56 -2.94 5.51
N THR A 60 2.97 -3.30 6.73
CA THR A 60 2.87 -4.69 7.19
C THR A 60 1.41 -5.15 7.27
N THR A 61 0.51 -4.36 7.84
CA THR A 61 -0.93 -4.72 7.89
C THR A 61 -1.55 -4.76 6.50
N ARG A 62 -1.26 -3.76 5.64
CA ARG A 62 -1.77 -3.72 4.28
C ARG A 62 -1.29 -4.91 3.43
N GLN A 63 0.01 -5.22 3.48
CA GLN A 63 0.55 -6.34 2.71
C GLN A 63 0.11 -7.68 3.27
N SER A 64 -0.04 -7.84 4.58
CA SER A 64 -0.64 -9.04 5.16
C SER A 64 -2.06 -9.30 4.60
N GLY A 65 -2.87 -8.24 4.45
CA GLY A 65 -4.16 -8.32 3.78
C GLY A 65 -4.06 -8.88 2.37
N HIS A 66 -3.16 -8.34 1.57
CA HIS A 66 -2.97 -8.79 0.18
C HIS A 66 -2.34 -10.18 0.05
N PHE A 67 -1.41 -10.57 0.91
CA PHE A 67 -0.74 -11.86 0.80
C PHE A 67 -1.58 -13.03 1.30
N PHE A 68 -2.37 -12.83 2.35
CA PHE A 68 -3.05 -13.92 3.05
C PHE A 68 -4.57 -13.92 2.87
N PHE A 69 -5.17 -12.78 2.49
CA PHE A 69 -6.62 -12.61 2.49
C PHE A 69 -7.18 -12.00 1.20
N GLU A 70 -6.34 -11.75 0.20
CA GLU A 70 -6.80 -11.36 -1.15
C GLU A 70 -7.42 -12.59 -1.83
N PRO A 71 -8.62 -12.49 -2.42
CA PRO A 71 -9.25 -13.62 -3.10
C PRO A 71 -8.44 -14.05 -4.34
N LEU A 72 -8.04 -15.32 -4.36
CA LEU A 72 -7.33 -15.95 -5.47
C LEU A 72 -8.30 -16.77 -6.35
N GLY A 73 -7.94 -16.95 -7.61
CA GLY A 73 -8.70 -17.73 -8.56
C GLY A 73 -9.93 -17.01 -9.12
N TYR A 74 -10.95 -17.76 -9.52
CA TYR A 74 -12.19 -17.23 -10.07
C TYR A 74 -13.00 -16.51 -9.00
N ASP A 75 -13.44 -15.31 -9.32
CA ASP A 75 -14.26 -14.47 -8.44
C ASP A 75 -15.73 -14.65 -8.79
N GLU A 76 -16.44 -15.46 -8.01
CA GLU A 76 -17.87 -15.74 -8.18
C GLU A 76 -18.75 -14.48 -8.03
N ILE A 77 -18.33 -13.53 -7.19
CA ILE A 77 -19.11 -12.31 -6.91
C ILE A 77 -19.06 -11.37 -8.11
N ASN A 78 -17.90 -11.20 -8.72
CA ASN A 78 -17.70 -10.30 -9.86
C ASN A 78 -17.68 -11.02 -11.21
N GLN A 79 -17.81 -12.35 -11.23
CA GLN A 79 -17.74 -13.16 -12.45
C GLN A 79 -16.44 -12.92 -13.24
N ALA A 80 -15.30 -12.86 -12.54
CA ALA A 80 -14.01 -12.49 -13.12
C ALA A 80 -12.95 -13.59 -12.89
N THR A 81 -12.17 -13.86 -13.95
CA THR A 81 -11.02 -14.76 -13.85
C THR A 81 -9.82 -14.08 -13.19
N GLN A 82 -8.86 -14.89 -12.70
CA GLN A 82 -7.63 -14.36 -12.13
C GLN A 82 -6.82 -13.57 -13.17
N GLU A 83 -6.78 -14.04 -14.42
CA GLU A 83 -6.10 -13.39 -15.54
C GLU A 83 -6.68 -11.99 -15.77
N HIS A 84 -8.00 -11.86 -15.83
CA HIS A 84 -8.66 -10.58 -15.97
C HIS A 84 -8.32 -9.60 -14.83
N LYS A 85 -8.33 -10.08 -13.58
CA LYS A 85 -7.96 -9.25 -12.41
C LYS A 85 -6.51 -8.75 -12.52
N GLU A 86 -5.57 -9.59 -12.92
CA GLU A 86 -4.17 -9.19 -13.09
C GLU A 86 -3.95 -8.24 -14.26
N GLU A 87 -4.71 -8.37 -15.37
CA GLU A 87 -4.64 -7.48 -16.52
C GLU A 87 -5.07 -6.04 -16.21
N ILE A 88 -6.15 -5.88 -15.43
CA ILE A 88 -6.66 -4.55 -15.06
C ILE A 88 -5.88 -3.91 -13.93
N LYS A 89 -5.06 -4.66 -13.19
CA LYS A 89 -4.29 -4.19 -12.03
C LYS A 89 -3.28 -3.11 -12.43
N VAL A 90 -3.51 -1.90 -11.96
CA VAL A 90 -2.61 -0.76 -12.23
C VAL A 90 -1.41 -0.75 -11.29
N GLY A 91 -1.58 -1.25 -10.06
CA GLY A 91 -0.56 -1.31 -9.02
C GLY A 91 0.58 -2.30 -9.30
N TYR A 92 1.41 -2.53 -8.30
CA TYR A 92 2.43 -3.57 -8.35
C TYR A 92 1.79 -4.96 -8.33
N ASN A 93 2.22 -5.83 -9.23
CA ASN A 93 1.90 -7.26 -9.16
C ASN A 93 2.65 -7.94 -8.01
N LEU A 94 2.28 -9.18 -7.68
CA LEU A 94 2.83 -9.91 -6.54
C LEU A 94 4.36 -10.02 -6.59
N SER A 95 4.94 -10.36 -7.73
CA SER A 95 6.40 -10.53 -7.87
C SER A 95 7.17 -9.24 -7.56
N ARG A 96 6.68 -8.09 -8.04
CA ARG A 96 7.29 -6.79 -7.77
C ARG A 96 7.10 -6.36 -6.31
N LYS A 97 5.95 -6.70 -5.70
CA LYS A 97 5.73 -6.49 -4.26
C LYS A 97 6.76 -7.28 -3.44
N VAL A 98 6.99 -8.56 -3.77
CA VAL A 98 8.00 -9.39 -3.09
C VAL A 98 9.38 -8.77 -3.17
N VAL A 99 9.82 -8.30 -4.34
CA VAL A 99 11.13 -7.63 -4.50
C VAL A 99 11.23 -6.39 -3.61
N LEU A 100 10.23 -5.49 -3.65
CA LEU A 100 10.24 -4.28 -2.83
C LEU A 100 10.26 -4.58 -1.33
N LEU A 101 9.45 -5.56 -0.89
CA LEU A 101 9.40 -5.96 0.52
C LEU A 101 10.69 -6.66 0.97
N SER A 102 11.36 -7.40 0.06
CA SER A 102 12.67 -7.99 0.34
C SER A 102 13.74 -6.91 0.53
N ILE A 103 13.78 -5.89 -0.34
CA ILE A 103 14.71 -4.75 -0.20
C ILE A 103 14.43 -4.03 1.13
N TRP A 104 13.17 -3.75 1.44
CA TRP A 104 12.76 -3.13 2.70
C TRP A 104 13.21 -3.94 3.93
N ALA A 105 12.98 -5.26 3.93
CA ALA A 105 13.30 -6.13 5.06
C ALA A 105 14.81 -6.35 5.25
N ILE A 106 15.58 -6.38 4.15
CA ILE A 106 17.04 -6.60 4.18
C ILE A 106 17.79 -5.31 4.55
N LEU A 107 17.26 -4.14 4.20
CA LEU A 107 17.95 -2.86 4.39
C LEU A 107 18.45 -2.60 5.82
N PRO A 108 17.69 -2.88 6.90
CA PRO A 108 18.20 -2.74 8.27
C PRO A 108 19.42 -3.62 8.56
N MET A 109 19.45 -4.84 8.01
CA MET A 109 20.57 -5.76 8.15
C MET A 109 21.80 -5.24 7.41
N VAL A 110 21.62 -4.72 6.20
CA VAL A 110 22.72 -4.10 5.42
C VAL A 110 23.32 -2.92 6.18
N LEU A 111 22.48 -2.02 6.70
CA LEU A 111 22.91 -0.87 7.51
C LEU A 111 23.56 -1.28 8.84
N TYR A 112 23.23 -2.45 9.38
CA TYR A 112 23.84 -2.96 10.58
C TYR A 112 25.26 -3.51 10.31
N VAL A 113 25.45 -4.22 9.20
CA VAL A 113 26.72 -4.83 8.81
C VAL A 113 27.67 -3.80 8.18
N GLU A 114 27.12 -2.86 7.43
CA GLU A 114 27.85 -1.81 6.72
C GLU A 114 27.29 -0.43 7.09
N PRO A 115 27.69 0.12 8.26
CA PRO A 115 27.13 1.34 8.81
C PRO A 115 27.19 2.56 7.89
N GLY A 116 28.24 2.65 7.09
CA GLY A 116 28.43 3.73 6.11
C GLY A 116 27.75 3.52 4.77
N LEU A 117 27.02 2.41 4.58
CA LEU A 117 26.42 2.02 3.32
C LEU A 117 27.38 2.23 2.13
N PHE A 118 28.57 1.60 2.24
CA PHE A 118 29.67 1.70 1.25
C PHE A 118 30.19 3.14 1.04
N GLY A 119 30.16 3.97 2.09
CA GLY A 119 30.62 5.37 2.05
C GLY A 119 29.60 6.37 1.52
N MET A 120 28.32 5.96 1.39
CA MET A 120 27.25 6.85 0.93
C MET A 120 26.62 7.69 2.05
N ILE A 121 26.74 7.24 3.30
CA ILE A 121 26.20 7.91 4.48
C ILE A 121 27.23 7.90 5.61
N GLU A 122 27.08 8.80 6.59
CA GLU A 122 27.89 8.76 7.82
C GLU A 122 27.57 7.51 8.61
N PRO A 123 28.58 6.75 9.10
CA PRO A 123 28.35 5.60 9.96
C PRO A 123 27.62 5.97 11.24
N TRP A 124 26.75 5.08 11.71
CA TRP A 124 26.06 5.24 12.99
C TRP A 124 26.98 4.77 14.15
N ASP A 125 26.90 5.45 15.28
CA ASP A 125 27.64 5.11 16.51
C ASP A 125 26.72 4.55 17.61
N THR A 126 25.42 4.85 17.53
CA THR A 126 24.42 4.44 18.51
C THR A 126 23.25 3.69 17.84
N LEU A 127 22.58 2.83 18.62
CA LEU A 127 21.37 2.14 18.14
C LEU A 127 20.28 3.13 17.70
N THR A 128 20.18 4.27 18.37
CA THR A 128 19.22 5.32 17.99
C THR A 128 19.54 5.87 16.59
N GLU A 129 20.80 6.12 16.30
CA GLU A 129 21.22 6.59 14.97
C GLU A 129 20.98 5.53 13.90
N TRP A 130 21.27 4.25 14.19
CA TRP A 130 20.93 3.15 13.29
C TRP A 130 19.43 3.12 12.97
N VAL A 131 18.54 3.19 13.99
CA VAL A 131 17.08 3.25 13.78
C VAL A 131 16.68 4.45 12.93
N ARG A 132 17.32 5.61 13.14
CA ARG A 132 17.06 6.82 12.35
C ARG A 132 17.54 6.68 10.91
N GLN A 133 18.68 6.04 10.66
CA GLN A 133 19.16 5.75 9.30
C GLN A 133 18.24 4.76 8.59
N VAL A 134 17.79 3.71 9.27
CA VAL A 134 16.80 2.77 8.73
C VAL A 134 15.52 3.51 8.31
N GLY A 135 14.96 4.33 9.20
CA GLY A 135 13.75 5.09 8.90
C GLY A 135 13.91 6.08 7.74
N ALA A 136 15.05 6.82 7.71
CA ALA A 136 15.35 7.73 6.61
C ALA A 136 15.49 6.98 5.27
N SER A 137 16.19 5.85 5.27
CA SER A 137 16.37 5.00 4.07
C SER A 137 15.03 4.41 3.61
N TRP A 138 14.17 4.01 4.53
CA TRP A 138 12.81 3.55 4.20
C TRP A 138 11.93 4.66 3.63
N LEU A 139 12.07 5.89 4.09
CA LEU A 139 11.37 7.03 3.49
C LEU A 139 11.80 7.24 2.04
N ILE A 140 13.11 7.23 1.80
CA ILE A 140 13.67 7.35 0.44
C ILE A 140 13.17 6.21 -0.44
N LEU A 141 13.20 4.97 0.04
CA LEU A 141 12.71 3.79 -0.68
C LEU A 141 11.21 3.92 -1.02
N GLY A 142 10.39 4.40 -0.08
CA GLY A 142 8.96 4.60 -0.30
C GLY A 142 8.67 5.66 -1.37
N VAL A 143 9.33 6.81 -1.28
CA VAL A 143 9.20 7.89 -2.27
C VAL A 143 9.73 7.43 -3.63
N ALA A 144 10.91 6.80 -3.67
CA ALA A 144 11.49 6.28 -4.92
C ALA A 144 10.58 5.22 -5.57
N GLY A 145 10.03 4.30 -4.80
CA GLY A 145 9.09 3.28 -5.30
C GLY A 145 7.80 3.90 -5.86
N LEU A 146 7.25 4.92 -5.20
CA LEU A 146 6.08 5.67 -5.67
C LEU A 146 6.38 6.38 -7.00
N LEU A 147 7.46 7.15 -7.06
CA LEU A 147 7.84 7.91 -8.25
C LEU A 147 8.21 6.98 -9.42
N PHE A 148 9.00 5.94 -9.15
CA PHE A 148 9.37 4.95 -10.15
C PHE A 148 8.14 4.31 -10.80
N ARG A 149 7.17 3.85 -10.00
CA ARG A 149 5.96 3.24 -10.56
C ARG A 149 5.12 4.25 -11.32
N THR A 150 5.00 5.47 -10.84
CA THR A 150 4.28 6.54 -11.54
C THR A 150 4.86 6.79 -12.92
N ILE A 151 6.18 7.01 -13.01
CA ILE A 151 6.88 7.23 -14.27
C ILE A 151 6.81 6.00 -15.17
N HIS A 152 6.97 4.80 -14.62
CA HIS A 152 6.86 3.55 -15.36
C HIS A 152 5.47 3.39 -16.00
N LEU A 153 4.40 3.82 -15.34
CA LEU A 153 3.05 3.82 -15.89
C LEU A 153 2.89 4.80 -17.06
N PHE A 154 3.63 5.92 -17.10
CA PHE A 154 3.61 6.83 -18.24
C PHE A 154 4.02 6.14 -19.56
N PHE A 155 4.95 5.19 -19.47
CA PHE A 155 5.43 4.42 -20.61
C PHE A 155 4.59 3.17 -20.90
N LEU A 156 4.02 2.53 -19.88
CA LEU A 156 3.23 1.31 -20.06
C LEU A 156 1.78 1.57 -20.46
N LYS A 157 1.22 2.68 -20.04
CA LYS A 157 -0.18 3.07 -20.28
C LYS A 157 -0.20 4.51 -20.84
N ASP A 158 -0.35 5.48 -19.98
CA ASP A 158 -0.35 6.91 -20.31
C ASP A 158 -0.06 7.75 -19.06
N VAL A 159 0.20 9.04 -19.25
CA VAL A 159 0.51 10.00 -18.16
C VAL A 159 -0.66 10.13 -17.18
N GLN A 160 -1.90 10.17 -17.69
CA GLN A 160 -3.08 10.28 -16.83
C GLN A 160 -3.21 9.08 -15.88
N THR A 161 -3.02 7.86 -16.40
CA THR A 161 -3.06 6.62 -15.60
C THR A 161 -2.02 6.64 -14.48
N GLY A 162 -0.80 7.06 -14.75
CA GLY A 162 0.24 7.17 -13.74
C GLY A 162 -0.07 8.21 -12.67
N LEU A 163 -0.55 9.40 -13.06
CA LEU A 163 -0.93 10.46 -12.12
C LEU A 163 -2.16 10.06 -11.28
N VAL A 164 -3.15 9.41 -11.88
CA VAL A 164 -4.32 8.87 -11.16
C VAL A 164 -3.88 7.84 -10.14
N TRP A 165 -2.99 6.92 -10.52
CA TRP A 165 -2.46 5.90 -9.60
C TRP A 165 -1.68 6.53 -8.43
N MET A 166 -0.81 7.50 -8.70
CA MET A 166 -0.07 8.23 -7.66
C MET A 166 -1.03 8.93 -6.69
N THR A 167 -2.02 9.65 -7.24
CA THR A 167 -3.05 10.32 -6.43
C THR A 167 -3.83 9.32 -5.59
N LYS A 168 -4.20 8.17 -6.18
CA LYS A 168 -4.84 7.07 -5.46
C LYS A 168 -4.00 6.64 -4.26
N ILE A 169 -2.74 6.26 -4.46
CA ILE A 169 -1.86 5.77 -3.38
C ILE A 169 -1.74 6.78 -2.23
N ILE A 170 -1.56 8.07 -2.55
CA ILE A 170 -1.42 9.12 -1.52
C ILE A 170 -2.73 9.35 -0.77
N THR A 171 -3.89 9.26 -1.44
CA THR A 171 -5.18 9.62 -0.86
C THR A 171 -6.02 8.42 -0.40
N ASP A 172 -5.63 7.19 -0.75
CA ASP A 172 -6.33 5.97 -0.32
C ASP A 172 -6.44 5.83 1.22
N PRO A 173 -5.45 6.24 2.05
CA PRO A 173 -5.64 6.15 3.49
C PRO A 173 -6.89 6.86 3.99
N PHE A 174 -7.20 8.04 3.46
CA PHE A 174 -8.42 8.79 3.82
C PHE A 174 -9.68 8.10 3.29
N HIS A 175 -9.61 7.56 2.08
CA HIS A 175 -10.72 6.83 1.46
C HIS A 175 -11.00 5.50 2.19
N ASP A 176 -9.95 4.74 2.49
CA ASP A 176 -10.04 3.43 3.15
C ASP A 176 -10.60 3.54 4.57
N ILE A 177 -10.30 4.63 5.30
CA ILE A 177 -10.94 4.89 6.61
C ILE A 177 -12.46 4.97 6.44
N VAL A 178 -12.94 5.76 5.49
CA VAL A 178 -14.38 5.92 5.24
C VAL A 178 -14.99 4.59 4.78
N LEU A 179 -14.29 3.85 3.92
CA LEU A 179 -14.79 2.63 3.32
C LEU A 179 -14.82 1.45 4.31
N TYR A 180 -13.77 1.29 5.12
CA TYR A 180 -13.56 0.08 5.91
C TYR A 180 -13.81 0.23 7.41
N HIS A 181 -14.24 1.39 7.92
CA HIS A 181 -14.42 1.60 9.37
C HIS A 181 -15.41 0.63 10.02
N LYS A 182 -16.35 0.07 9.26
CA LYS A 182 -17.32 -0.93 9.77
C LYS A 182 -16.83 -2.38 9.62
N ALA A 183 -15.77 -2.64 8.85
CA ALA A 183 -15.31 -3.99 8.58
C ALA A 183 -14.96 -4.78 9.86
N PRO A 184 -14.27 -4.21 10.88
CA PRO A 184 -14.03 -4.92 12.13
C PRO A 184 -15.33 -5.31 12.87
N LEU A 185 -16.37 -4.49 12.80
CA LEU A 185 -17.66 -4.78 13.43
C LEU A 185 -18.39 -5.92 12.73
N TYR A 186 -18.34 -5.99 11.40
CA TYR A 186 -18.89 -7.11 10.63
C TYR A 186 -18.12 -8.40 10.93
N LEU A 187 -16.79 -8.31 11.01
CA LEU A 187 -15.96 -9.45 11.37
C LEU A 187 -16.31 -10.01 12.77
N LEU A 188 -16.53 -9.14 13.77
CA LEU A 188 -16.97 -9.54 15.11
C LEU A 188 -18.36 -10.20 15.12
N LYS A 189 -19.20 -9.91 14.14
CA LYS A 189 -20.51 -10.58 13.93
C LYS A 189 -20.41 -11.89 13.15
N GLY A 190 -19.20 -12.34 12.78
CA GLY A 190 -18.95 -13.56 12.03
C GLY A 190 -19.08 -13.44 10.51
N GLU A 191 -19.23 -12.20 9.99
CA GLU A 191 -19.24 -11.96 8.55
C GLU A 191 -17.80 -11.96 8.02
N LEU A 192 -17.39 -13.04 7.36
CA LEU A 192 -16.02 -13.17 6.82
C LEU A 192 -15.85 -12.54 5.44
N ILE A 193 -16.92 -12.52 4.64
CA ILE A 193 -16.90 -12.09 3.24
C ILE A 193 -17.91 -10.94 3.02
N ASP A 194 -17.50 -9.97 2.23
CA ASP A 194 -18.37 -8.91 1.72
C ASP A 194 -19.06 -9.36 0.44
N ASN A 195 -20.33 -9.72 0.54
CA ASN A 195 -21.13 -10.18 -0.61
C ASN A 195 -21.74 -9.03 -1.44
N ASN A 196 -21.56 -7.78 -1.04
CA ASN A 196 -22.18 -6.61 -1.70
C ASN A 196 -21.19 -5.47 -1.95
N PRO A 197 -20.08 -5.68 -2.68
CA PRO A 197 -19.09 -4.65 -2.93
C PRO A 197 -19.64 -3.46 -3.73
N LYS A 198 -20.76 -3.64 -4.45
CA LYS A 198 -21.40 -2.59 -5.26
C LYS A 198 -22.15 -1.53 -4.46
N GLN A 199 -22.59 -1.82 -3.23
CA GLN A 199 -23.39 -0.89 -2.41
C GLN A 199 -22.55 0.23 -1.75
N MET A 200 -21.24 0.12 -1.73
CA MET A 200 -20.38 1.10 -1.04
C MET A 200 -20.07 2.37 -1.85
N TYR A 201 -20.57 2.48 -3.08
CA TYR A 201 -20.28 3.59 -4.00
C TYR A 201 -21.51 4.40 -4.42
N HIS A 202 -22.63 4.23 -3.71
CA HIS A 202 -23.85 5.02 -3.89
C HIS A 202 -24.06 6.02 -2.77
#